data_ee20860f77b14fed3349ff7a04eddf69
#
_entry.id   ee20860f77b14fed3349ff7a04eddf69
#
_cell.length_a   1.000
_cell.length_b   1.000
_cell.length_c   1.000
_cell.angle_alpha   90.00
_cell.angle_beta   90.00
_cell.angle_gamma   90.00
#
_symmetry.space_group_name_H-M   'P 1'
#
loop_
_entity.id
_entity.type
_entity.pdbx_description
1 polymer ?
#
loop_
_entity_poly.entity_id
_entity_poly.type
_entity_poly.pdbx_seq_one_letter_code
_entity_poly.pdbx_strand_id
1 'polypeptide(L)'
;MSDSFKIMLVDDQQMANFINKKLIEITQLATDVVDYTLPEKALVELEEHQPDIIFLDLNMPKISGWEFLDSLTQSQNTTKVVIVTSSTSELDKQKAQNYIQVVDFLIKPLTKNTMLSLKSKLRSAS
;
A
#
# COMPACT_ATOMS: atom_id res chain seq x y z
N MET A 1 -10.88 17.67 -12.74
CA MET A 1 -10.45 16.33 -12.38
C MET A 1 -9.34 16.39 -11.39
N SER A 2 -9.47 15.66 -10.34
CA SER A 2 -8.44 15.61 -9.32
C SER A 2 -7.33 14.64 -9.73
N ASP A 3 -6.07 15.06 -9.53
CA ASP A 3 -4.92 14.17 -9.67
C ASP A 3 -4.68 13.37 -8.40
N SER A 4 -5.53 13.56 -7.42
CA SER A 4 -5.41 12.95 -6.12
C SER A 4 -5.86 11.50 -6.15
N PHE A 5 -5.19 10.67 -5.36
CA PHE A 5 -5.54 9.26 -5.18
C PHE A 5 -6.24 9.09 -3.84
N LYS A 6 -7.03 8.04 -3.74
CA LYS A 6 -7.51 7.55 -2.46
C LYS A 6 -6.61 6.39 -2.06
N ILE A 7 -6.00 6.48 -0.87
CA ILE A 7 -5.03 5.50 -0.43
C ILE A 7 -5.52 4.80 0.84
N MET A 8 -5.36 3.49 0.86
CA MET A 8 -5.59 2.68 2.05
C MET A 8 -4.25 2.21 2.58
N LEU A 9 -3.97 2.47 3.86
CA LEU A 9 -2.77 2.01 4.53
C LEU A 9 -3.12 0.77 5.35
N VAL A 10 -2.37 -0.30 5.17
CA VAL A 10 -2.57 -1.55 5.92
C VAL A 10 -1.24 -1.94 6.55
N ASP A 11 -1.11 -1.70 7.85
CA ASP A 11 0.09 -1.96 8.62
C ASP A 11 -0.33 -2.17 10.08
N ASP A 12 0.10 -3.25 10.69
CA ASP A 12 -0.28 -3.56 12.06
C ASP A 12 0.29 -2.57 13.09
N GLN A 13 1.24 -1.75 12.69
CA GLN A 13 1.83 -0.73 13.57
C GLN A 13 1.16 0.62 13.32
N GLN A 14 0.43 1.09 14.32
CA GLN A 14 -0.30 2.35 14.22
C GLN A 14 0.64 3.52 13.92
N MET A 15 1.83 3.52 14.51
CA MET A 15 2.81 4.60 14.29
C MET A 15 3.27 4.64 12.82
N ALA A 16 3.45 3.48 12.20
CA ALA A 16 3.84 3.44 10.79
C ALA A 16 2.75 4.06 9.91
N ASN A 17 1.50 3.72 10.18
CA ASN A 17 0.37 4.32 9.47
C ASN A 17 0.34 5.83 9.65
N PHE A 18 0.56 6.30 10.88
CA PHE A 18 0.57 7.73 11.18
C PHE A 18 1.65 8.46 10.39
N ILE A 19 2.86 7.93 10.40
CA ILE A 19 3.99 8.54 9.69
C ILE A 19 3.74 8.55 8.18
N ASN A 20 3.27 7.44 7.65
CA ASN A 20 3.02 7.34 6.21
C ASN A 20 1.90 8.27 5.78
N LYS A 21 0.87 8.40 6.60
CA LYS A 21 -0.22 9.34 6.33
C LYS A 21 0.29 10.77 6.26
N LYS A 22 1.18 11.15 7.19
CA LYS A 22 1.78 12.48 7.19
C LYS A 22 2.62 12.72 5.94
N LEU A 23 3.39 11.73 5.52
CA LEU A 23 4.19 11.85 4.30
C LEU A 23 3.31 12.00 3.06
N ILE A 24 2.20 11.29 3.02
CA ILE A 24 1.24 11.41 1.92
C ILE A 24 0.66 12.81 1.88
N GLU A 25 0.31 13.37 3.04
CA GLU A 25 -0.24 14.72 3.13
C GLU A 25 0.79 15.77 2.70
N ILE A 26 2.01 15.67 3.20
CA ILE A 26 3.07 16.64 2.90
C ILE A 26 3.42 16.64 1.40
N THR A 27 3.44 15.48 0.79
CA THR A 27 3.79 15.35 -0.63
C THR A 27 2.59 15.54 -1.54
N GLN A 28 1.40 15.69 -0.97
CA GLN A 28 0.16 15.86 -1.72
C GLN A 28 -0.10 14.70 -2.68
N LEU A 29 0.31 13.49 -2.27
CA LEU A 29 0.06 12.30 -3.08
C LEU A 29 -1.44 11.98 -3.12
N ALA A 30 -2.10 12.16 -1.99
CA ALA A 30 -3.53 11.89 -1.88
C ALA A 30 -4.16 12.83 -0.86
N THR A 31 -5.45 13.07 -1.02
CA THR A 31 -6.23 13.87 -0.06
C THR A 31 -7.13 12.99 0.80
N ASP A 32 -7.36 11.75 0.38
CA ASP A 32 -8.24 10.81 1.08
C ASP A 32 -7.42 9.58 1.45
N VAL A 33 -7.17 9.42 2.75
CA VAL A 33 -6.35 8.31 3.27
C VAL A 33 -7.11 7.64 4.40
N VAL A 34 -7.29 6.34 4.28
CA VAL A 34 -7.83 5.52 5.38
C VAL A 34 -6.73 4.56 5.83
N ASP A 35 -6.70 4.24 7.12
CA ASP A 35 -5.65 3.36 7.64
C ASP A 35 -6.25 2.27 8.52
N TYR A 36 -5.59 1.12 8.47
CA TYR A 36 -6.01 -0.07 9.19
C TYR A 36 -4.81 -0.72 9.85
N THR A 37 -4.99 -1.14 11.10
CA THR A 37 -4.00 -1.97 11.79
C THR A 37 -4.41 -3.44 11.78
N LEU A 38 -5.65 -3.73 11.38
CA LEU A 38 -6.17 -5.09 11.27
C LEU A 38 -6.41 -5.39 9.78
N PRO A 39 -5.59 -6.26 9.19
CA PRO A 39 -5.75 -6.54 7.75
C PRO A 39 -7.08 -7.18 7.40
N GLU A 40 -7.65 -7.99 8.29
CA GLU A 40 -8.97 -8.59 8.07
C GLU A 40 -10.05 -7.52 7.90
N LYS A 41 -9.97 -6.47 8.72
CA LYS A 41 -10.94 -5.38 8.65
C LYS A 41 -10.78 -4.59 7.35
N ALA A 42 -9.52 -4.39 6.93
CA ALA A 42 -9.24 -3.72 5.67
C ALA A 42 -9.87 -4.48 4.51
N LEU A 43 -9.75 -5.81 4.51
CA LEU A 43 -10.35 -6.64 3.46
C LEU A 43 -11.88 -6.52 3.43
N VAL A 44 -12.50 -6.52 4.60
CA VAL A 44 -13.95 -6.42 4.70
C VAL A 44 -14.46 -5.08 4.18
N GLU A 45 -13.73 -3.99 4.46
CA GLU A 45 -14.16 -2.64 4.11
C GLU A 45 -13.59 -2.14 2.79
N LEU A 46 -12.88 -2.99 2.08
CA LEU A 46 -12.20 -2.60 0.85
C LEU A 46 -13.17 -2.11 -0.21
N GLU A 47 -14.28 -2.83 -0.41
CA GLU A 47 -15.27 -2.44 -1.41
C GLU A 47 -15.96 -1.13 -1.07
N GLU A 48 -16.17 -0.87 0.21
CA GLU A 48 -16.78 0.37 0.66
C GLU A 48 -15.91 1.56 0.31
N HIS A 49 -14.61 1.44 0.52
CA HIS A 49 -13.69 2.56 0.29
C HIS A 49 -13.22 2.67 -1.15
N GLN A 50 -13.09 1.57 -1.85
CA GLN A 50 -12.61 1.53 -3.23
C GLN A 50 -11.35 2.38 -3.43
N PRO A 51 -10.28 2.10 -2.69
CA PRO A 51 -9.07 2.89 -2.82
C PRO A 51 -8.44 2.70 -4.21
N ASP A 52 -7.70 3.70 -4.65
CA ASP A 52 -6.92 3.59 -5.88
C ASP A 52 -5.65 2.78 -5.64
N ILE A 53 -5.10 2.90 -4.44
CA ILE A 53 -3.82 2.27 -4.09
C ILE A 53 -3.89 1.80 -2.65
N ILE A 54 -3.35 0.61 -2.41
CA ILE A 54 -3.17 0.07 -1.07
C ILE A 54 -1.68 0.07 -0.75
N PHE A 55 -1.28 0.69 0.36
CA PHE A 55 0.06 0.54 0.91
C PHE A 55 0.00 -0.62 1.90
N LEU A 56 0.74 -1.69 1.63
CA LEU A 56 0.59 -2.95 2.33
C LEU A 56 1.91 -3.39 2.96
N ASP A 57 1.89 -3.62 4.27
CA ASP A 57 3.02 -4.24 4.97
C ASP A 57 2.98 -5.75 4.77
N LEU A 58 4.14 -6.36 4.57
CA LEU A 58 4.23 -7.81 4.40
C LEU A 58 4.18 -8.56 5.72
N ASN A 59 4.74 -7.97 6.77
CA ASN A 59 4.94 -8.68 8.05
C ASN A 59 3.89 -8.24 9.07
N MET A 60 2.75 -8.89 9.05
CA MET A 60 1.66 -8.62 9.99
C MET A 60 1.27 -9.92 10.69
N PRO A 61 0.85 -9.85 11.97
CA PRO A 61 0.34 -11.03 12.64
C PRO A 61 -1.00 -11.45 12.04
N LYS A 62 -1.37 -12.70 12.21
CA LYS A 62 -2.61 -13.34 11.73
C LYS A 62 -2.65 -13.46 10.21
N ILE A 63 -2.70 -12.35 9.49
CA ILE A 63 -2.72 -12.36 8.03
C ILE A 63 -1.49 -11.60 7.55
N SER A 64 -0.61 -12.27 6.82
CA SER A 64 0.55 -11.62 6.22
C SER A 64 0.14 -10.80 5.01
N GLY A 65 1.05 -9.92 4.55
CA GLY A 65 0.80 -9.18 3.32
C GLY A 65 0.58 -10.10 2.12
N TRP A 66 1.27 -11.24 2.09
CA TRP A 66 1.09 -12.22 1.00
C TRP A 66 -0.31 -12.80 0.99
N GLU A 67 -0.81 -13.15 2.17
CA GLU A 67 -2.18 -13.65 2.29
C GLU A 67 -3.20 -12.60 1.91
N PHE A 68 -2.93 -11.33 2.24
CA PHE A 68 -3.76 -10.21 1.84
C PHE A 68 -3.80 -10.10 0.31
N LEU A 69 -2.65 -10.19 -0.35
CA LEU A 69 -2.56 -10.14 -1.81
C LEU A 69 -3.31 -11.32 -2.45
N ASP A 70 -3.17 -12.51 -1.87
CA ASP A 70 -3.88 -13.68 -2.38
C ASP A 70 -5.39 -13.51 -2.27
N SER A 71 -5.86 -12.88 -1.20
CA SER A 71 -7.28 -12.59 -1.03
C SER A 71 -7.79 -11.63 -2.10
N LEU A 72 -6.99 -10.61 -2.43
CA LEU A 72 -7.33 -9.69 -3.52
C LEU A 72 -7.45 -10.42 -4.85
N THR A 73 -6.50 -11.30 -5.12
CA THR A 73 -6.49 -12.08 -6.35
C THR A 73 -7.71 -12.99 -6.44
N GLN A 74 -8.02 -13.68 -5.36
CA GLN A 74 -9.16 -14.60 -5.32
C GLN A 74 -10.50 -13.89 -5.51
N SER A 75 -10.62 -12.68 -4.99
CA SER A 75 -11.84 -11.89 -5.14
C SER A 75 -11.86 -11.08 -6.44
N GLN A 76 -10.84 -11.24 -7.27
CA GLN A 76 -10.70 -10.54 -8.55
C GLN A 76 -10.62 -9.02 -8.38
N ASN A 77 -10.11 -8.58 -7.24
CA ASN A 77 -9.90 -7.16 -6.98
C ASN A 77 -8.57 -6.75 -7.60
N THR A 78 -8.62 -5.74 -8.46
CA THR A 78 -7.45 -5.29 -9.23
C THR A 78 -6.84 -4.00 -8.70
N THR A 79 -7.19 -3.60 -7.48
CA THR A 79 -6.61 -2.40 -6.86
C THR A 79 -5.09 -2.51 -6.84
N LYS A 80 -4.42 -1.42 -7.21
CA LYS A 80 -2.96 -1.37 -7.22
C LYS A 80 -2.42 -1.40 -5.80
N VAL A 81 -1.29 -2.10 -5.64
CA VAL A 81 -0.68 -2.28 -4.34
C VAL A 81 0.77 -1.80 -4.38
N VAL A 82 1.14 -1.01 -3.38
CA VAL A 82 2.54 -0.65 -3.10
C VAL A 82 2.92 -1.41 -1.84
N ILE A 83 3.89 -2.30 -1.95
CA ILE A 83 4.39 -3.02 -0.77
C ILE A 83 5.34 -2.11 -0.01
N VAL A 84 5.14 -2.01 1.31
CA VAL A 84 5.97 -1.21 2.20
C VAL A 84 6.44 -2.13 3.33
N THR A 85 7.72 -2.49 3.34
CA THR A 85 8.21 -3.51 4.25
C THR A 85 9.60 -3.17 4.77
N SER A 86 9.95 -3.70 5.93
CA SER A 86 11.31 -3.63 6.45
C SER A 86 12.20 -4.73 5.89
N SER A 87 11.64 -5.66 5.13
CA SER A 87 12.40 -6.75 4.54
C SER A 87 13.27 -6.27 3.38
N THR A 88 14.54 -6.65 3.40
CA THR A 88 15.46 -6.41 2.29
C THR A 88 15.71 -7.68 1.49
N SER A 89 14.88 -8.69 1.70
CA SER A 89 15.04 -9.99 1.06
C SER A 89 14.79 -9.92 -0.45
N GLU A 90 15.75 -10.41 -1.23
CA GLU A 90 15.57 -10.50 -2.67
C GLU A 90 14.46 -11.48 -3.04
N LEU A 91 14.27 -12.52 -2.21
CA LEU A 91 13.19 -13.48 -2.45
C LEU A 91 11.83 -12.82 -2.32
N ASP A 92 11.66 -11.95 -1.33
CA ASP A 92 10.40 -11.21 -1.17
C ASP A 92 10.16 -10.30 -2.36
N LYS A 93 11.20 -9.61 -2.81
CA LYS A 93 11.11 -8.71 -3.95
C LYS A 93 10.74 -9.46 -5.22
N GLN A 94 11.36 -10.63 -5.44
CA GLN A 94 11.05 -11.48 -6.58
C GLN A 94 9.63 -12.01 -6.50
N LYS A 95 9.20 -12.43 -5.31
CA LYS A 95 7.85 -12.93 -5.11
C LYS A 95 6.82 -11.85 -5.43
N ALA A 96 7.10 -10.62 -5.05
CA ALA A 96 6.21 -9.49 -5.32
C ALA A 96 5.96 -9.31 -6.82
N GLN A 97 6.94 -9.61 -7.65
CA GLN A 97 6.82 -9.47 -9.09
C GLN A 97 5.82 -10.44 -9.72
N ASN A 98 5.44 -11.49 -8.99
CA ASN A 98 4.42 -12.44 -9.46
C ASN A 98 3.00 -11.91 -9.32
N TYR A 99 2.82 -10.80 -8.65
CA TYR A 99 1.50 -10.19 -8.45
C TYR A 99 1.38 -8.98 -9.37
N ILE A 100 0.55 -9.10 -10.38
CA ILE A 100 0.43 -8.06 -11.42
C ILE A 100 -0.02 -6.71 -10.85
N GLN A 101 -0.76 -6.73 -9.74
CA GLN A 101 -1.27 -5.49 -9.14
C GLN A 101 -0.24 -4.79 -8.24
N VAL A 102 0.89 -5.42 -7.96
CA VAL A 102 1.96 -4.77 -7.19
C VAL A 102 2.75 -3.86 -8.13
N VAL A 103 2.64 -2.56 -7.86
CA VAL A 103 3.25 -1.54 -8.75
C VAL A 103 4.58 -1.03 -8.20
N ASP A 104 4.85 -1.23 -6.92
CA ASP A 104 6.14 -0.85 -6.34
C ASP A 104 6.41 -1.63 -5.06
N PHE A 105 7.68 -1.68 -4.67
CA PHE A 105 8.15 -2.38 -3.48
C PHE A 105 9.11 -1.44 -2.76
N LEU A 106 8.67 -0.90 -1.63
CA LEU A 106 9.41 0.12 -0.90
C LEU A 106 9.89 -0.41 0.44
N ILE A 107 11.10 -0.03 0.82
CA ILE A 107 11.73 -0.45 2.09
C ILE A 107 11.50 0.63 3.14
N LYS A 108 11.06 0.22 4.32
CA LYS A 108 10.90 1.13 5.46
C LYS A 108 12.25 1.57 6.01
N PRO A 109 12.32 2.78 6.57
CA PRO A 109 11.26 3.77 6.68
C PRO A 109 11.08 4.55 5.38
N LEU A 110 9.85 4.91 5.08
CA LEU A 110 9.58 5.77 3.93
C LEU A 110 10.07 7.18 4.23
N THR A 111 10.50 7.86 3.19
CA THR A 111 10.97 9.24 3.29
C THR A 111 10.14 10.11 2.36
N LYS A 112 10.26 11.43 2.53
CA LYS A 112 9.63 12.38 1.64
C LYS A 112 10.08 12.16 0.20
N ASN A 113 11.37 11.92 -0.02
CA ASN A 113 11.91 11.68 -1.36
C ASN A 113 11.34 10.42 -1.98
N THR A 114 11.22 9.35 -1.19
CA THR A 114 10.61 8.10 -1.68
C THR A 114 9.18 8.35 -2.12
N MET A 115 8.44 9.11 -1.30
CA MET A 115 7.04 9.40 -1.59
C MET A 115 6.88 10.26 -2.84
N LEU A 116 7.77 11.24 -3.03
CA LEU A 116 7.76 12.09 -4.22
C LEU A 116 8.08 11.29 -5.48
N SER A 117 9.03 10.36 -5.38
CA SER A 117 9.36 9.48 -6.50
C SER A 117 8.18 8.60 -6.87
N LEU A 118 7.50 8.06 -5.88
CA LEU A 118 6.32 7.25 -6.10
C LEU A 118 5.22 8.06 -6.76
N LYS A 119 5.01 9.30 -6.30
CA LYS A 119 4.00 10.19 -6.86
C LYS A 119 4.24 10.41 -8.36
N SER A 120 5.49 10.67 -8.72
CA SER A 120 5.87 10.88 -10.11
C SER A 120 5.61 9.62 -10.94
N LYS A 121 5.98 8.47 -10.41
CA LYS A 121 5.79 7.18 -11.07
C LYS A 121 4.31 6.87 -11.30
N LEU A 122 3.47 7.10 -10.29
CA LEU A 122 2.04 6.82 -10.38
C LEU A 122 1.35 7.74 -11.38
N ARG A 123 1.75 9.00 -11.42
CA ARG A 123 1.19 9.94 -12.39
C ARG A 123 1.56 9.57 -13.81
N SER A 124 2.79 9.12 -14.01
CA SER A 124 3.27 8.73 -15.35
C SER A 124 2.57 7.48 -15.86
N ALA A 125 2.14 6.61 -14.96
CA ALA A 125 1.52 5.32 -15.31
C ALA A 125 0.03 5.44 -15.60
N SER A 126 -0.58 6.58 -15.27
CA SER A 126 -2.03 6.73 -15.40
C SER A 126 -2.49 7.15 -16.80
#